data_f3e29289d827873adb0454c98369f565
#
_entry.id   f3e29289d827873adb0454c98369f565
#
_cell.length_a   1.000
_cell.length_b   1.000
_cell.length_c   1.000
_cell.angle_alpha   90.00
_cell.angle_beta   90.00
_cell.angle_gamma   90.00
#
_symmetry.space_group_name_H-M   'P 1'
#
loop_
_entity.id
_entity.type
_entity.pdbx_description
1 polymer ?
#
loop_
_entity_poly.entity_id
_entity_poly.type
_entity_poly.pdbx_seq_one_letter_code
_entity_poly.pdbx_strand_id
1 'polypeptide(L)'
;MSRSDTEPDHAGERRSLMRVLVFAYACEPDKGSEPGAGWVWSRMLARMGEVWVITRESNREVIEAALPSVPEAGALHFEYVDLPRRARFWKRGARGARVYYVFWQVAALRRARRLSQAISFDLVWHLTWANAWLGGLAPLLPGRFVYGPVGGGVGMDWNFVTVLGIRGAVFEVARALSRAGARFLNPLARLPWRRADLILVQNPETRAWLPARHREKALVFPHIVVEEGAGWMGPRPETPTKNALFVGRLLPWKGVALALRVLVLLPDWTLTIGGDGYDERRLRRLARRLKVEDRVAFLGWLTPDRVHDLMREGSDVLLFPSLHDEGGWVIAEALATGLPVVCLDRGGPPAIGGSGVPCKGVSQTVAALAQAVVTAAGRATGGFPSIHSSSVRLQSILRSRFPALSFAETWSPPMES
;
A
#
# COMPACT_ATOMS: atom_id res chain seq x y z
N MET A 1 -16.41 -67.17 -24.82
CA MET A 1 -16.22 -66.61 -23.51
C MET A 1 -15.26 -65.44 -23.69
N SER A 2 -15.85 -64.27 -23.93
CA SER A 2 -15.08 -63.02 -24.09
C SER A 2 -15.30 -62.21 -22.83
N ARG A 3 -14.21 -61.92 -22.09
CA ARG A 3 -14.23 -61.01 -20.95
C ARG A 3 -14.04 -59.62 -21.52
N SER A 4 -15.03 -58.79 -21.33
CA SER A 4 -14.94 -57.33 -21.52
C SER A 4 -14.25 -56.71 -20.30
N ASP A 5 -13.01 -56.32 -20.45
CA ASP A 5 -12.33 -55.43 -19.49
C ASP A 5 -12.92 -54.03 -19.61
N THR A 6 -13.76 -53.67 -18.67
CA THR A 6 -14.20 -52.30 -18.45
C THR A 6 -13.06 -51.56 -17.77
N GLU A 7 -12.34 -50.72 -18.54
CA GLU A 7 -11.46 -49.68 -17.96
C GLU A 7 -12.28 -48.77 -17.05
N PRO A 8 -11.78 -48.45 -15.84
CA PRO A 8 -12.41 -47.45 -15.01
C PRO A 8 -12.18 -46.06 -15.65
N ASP A 9 -13.29 -45.44 -15.99
CA ASP A 9 -13.36 -44.04 -16.44
C ASP A 9 -12.80 -43.14 -15.34
N HIS A 10 -11.51 -42.81 -15.41
CA HIS A 10 -10.87 -41.72 -14.65
C HIS A 10 -11.31 -40.42 -15.27
N ALA A 11 -12.60 -40.07 -15.17
CA ALA A 11 -13.07 -38.70 -15.32
C ALA A 11 -12.43 -37.89 -14.19
N GLY A 12 -11.24 -37.36 -14.47
CA GLY A 12 -10.54 -36.44 -13.58
C GLY A 12 -11.49 -35.30 -13.24
N GLU A 13 -11.96 -35.26 -12.00
CA GLU A 13 -12.63 -34.09 -11.43
C GLU A 13 -11.81 -32.88 -11.79
N ARG A 14 -12.25 -32.09 -12.75
CA ARG A 14 -11.68 -30.74 -13.00
C ARG A 14 -11.86 -29.98 -11.70
N ARG A 15 -10.78 -29.88 -10.93
CA ARG A 15 -10.77 -29.06 -9.72
C ARG A 15 -11.26 -27.68 -10.12
N SER A 16 -12.36 -27.25 -9.54
CA SER A 16 -12.86 -25.89 -9.77
C SER A 16 -11.80 -24.86 -9.40
N LEU A 17 -11.69 -23.78 -10.17
CA LEU A 17 -10.78 -22.68 -9.89
C LEU A 17 -11.03 -22.14 -8.47
N MET A 18 -9.96 -21.69 -7.83
CA MET A 18 -9.99 -21.06 -6.51
C MET A 18 -11.03 -19.94 -6.44
N ARG A 19 -11.88 -19.97 -5.43
CA ARG A 19 -12.89 -18.95 -5.14
C ARG A 19 -12.49 -18.13 -3.91
N VAL A 20 -12.33 -16.83 -4.11
CA VAL A 20 -11.88 -15.90 -3.06
C VAL A 20 -12.96 -14.89 -2.72
N LEU A 21 -13.28 -14.75 -1.45
CA LEU A 21 -14.13 -13.68 -0.94
C LEU A 21 -13.26 -12.58 -0.32
N VAL A 22 -13.27 -11.39 -0.92
CA VAL A 22 -12.42 -10.26 -0.55
C VAL A 22 -13.21 -9.16 0.14
N PHE A 23 -12.74 -8.72 1.30
CA PHE A 23 -13.22 -7.50 1.98
C PHE A 23 -12.33 -6.34 1.59
N ALA A 24 -12.78 -5.52 0.65
CA ALA A 24 -12.08 -4.36 0.12
C ALA A 24 -12.89 -3.07 0.35
N TYR A 25 -12.89 -2.56 1.60
CA TYR A 25 -13.59 -1.32 1.96
C TYR A 25 -13.23 -0.15 1.05
N ALA A 26 -11.95 0.03 0.74
CA ALA A 26 -11.43 0.97 -0.24
C ALA A 26 -11.05 0.19 -1.51
N CYS A 27 -11.71 0.48 -2.63
CA CYS A 27 -11.49 -0.17 -3.90
C CYS A 27 -11.98 0.77 -5.00
N GLU A 28 -11.08 1.50 -5.62
CA GLU A 28 -11.42 2.46 -6.68
C GLU A 28 -10.34 2.41 -7.75
N PRO A 29 -10.70 2.28 -9.06
CA PRO A 29 -9.76 2.42 -10.16
C PRO A 29 -9.17 3.83 -10.20
N ASP A 30 -8.01 3.98 -10.83
CA ASP A 30 -7.31 5.25 -11.06
C ASP A 30 -7.06 6.10 -9.80
N LYS A 31 -7.00 5.45 -8.65
CA LYS A 31 -6.67 6.09 -7.36
C LYS A 31 -5.35 5.55 -6.83
N GLY A 32 -4.53 6.45 -6.30
CA GLY A 32 -3.40 6.07 -5.47
C GLY A 32 -3.81 5.61 -4.07
N SER A 33 -2.85 5.11 -3.30
CA SER A 33 -3.03 4.70 -1.90
C SER A 33 -3.99 3.50 -1.73
N GLU A 34 -4.68 3.40 -0.60
CA GLU A 34 -5.58 2.28 -0.25
C GLU A 34 -6.69 1.98 -1.28
N PRO A 35 -7.37 2.97 -1.89
CA PRO A 35 -8.40 2.67 -2.89
C PRO A 35 -7.84 1.97 -4.13
N GLY A 36 -6.73 2.46 -4.67
CA GLY A 36 -6.06 1.84 -5.81
C GLY A 36 -5.53 0.45 -5.47
N ALA A 37 -4.97 0.27 -4.25
CA ALA A 37 -4.54 -1.05 -3.80
C ALA A 37 -5.70 -2.05 -3.82
N GLY A 38 -6.88 -1.68 -3.32
CA GLY A 38 -8.06 -2.55 -3.36
C GLY A 38 -8.42 -3.00 -4.76
N TRP A 39 -8.38 -2.08 -5.72
CA TRP A 39 -8.65 -2.36 -7.13
C TRP A 39 -7.60 -3.30 -7.75
N VAL A 40 -6.32 -2.91 -7.69
CA VAL A 40 -5.24 -3.68 -8.32
C VAL A 40 -5.08 -5.08 -7.70
N TRP A 41 -5.21 -5.21 -6.38
CA TRP A 41 -5.16 -6.50 -5.71
C TRP A 41 -6.34 -7.41 -6.07
N SER A 42 -7.55 -6.86 -6.23
CA SER A 42 -8.71 -7.63 -6.67
C SER A 42 -8.47 -8.20 -8.07
N ARG A 43 -7.92 -7.40 -8.99
CA ARG A 43 -7.51 -7.84 -10.33
C ARG A 43 -6.39 -8.87 -10.28
N MET A 44 -5.38 -8.65 -9.45
CA MET A 44 -4.29 -9.61 -9.25
C MET A 44 -4.77 -10.97 -8.76
N LEU A 45 -5.76 -11.01 -7.88
CA LEU A 45 -6.38 -12.26 -7.42
C LEU A 45 -7.24 -12.89 -8.52
N ALA A 46 -7.92 -12.10 -9.33
CA ALA A 46 -8.74 -12.58 -10.45
C ALA A 46 -7.92 -13.26 -11.56
N ARG A 47 -6.64 -12.99 -11.66
CA ARG A 47 -5.70 -13.74 -12.51
C ARG A 47 -5.44 -15.17 -12.03
N MET A 48 -5.85 -15.50 -10.80
CA MET A 48 -5.60 -16.78 -10.16
C MET A 48 -6.88 -17.61 -9.92
N GLY A 49 -8.05 -16.99 -10.01
CA GLY A 49 -9.34 -17.64 -9.76
C GLY A 49 -10.50 -16.66 -9.75
N GLU A 50 -11.66 -17.11 -9.33
CA GLU A 50 -12.87 -16.31 -9.21
C GLU A 50 -12.86 -15.47 -7.92
N VAL A 51 -13.18 -14.18 -8.00
CA VAL A 51 -13.06 -13.23 -6.89
C VAL A 51 -14.36 -12.48 -6.64
N TRP A 52 -14.90 -12.61 -5.44
CA TRP A 52 -16.04 -11.82 -4.96
C TRP A 52 -15.53 -10.70 -4.07
N VAL A 53 -15.74 -9.46 -4.47
CA VAL A 53 -15.22 -8.27 -3.79
C VAL A 53 -16.34 -7.52 -3.09
N ILE A 54 -16.35 -7.56 -1.77
CA ILE A 54 -17.27 -6.74 -0.97
C ILE A 54 -16.64 -5.36 -0.76
N THR A 55 -17.26 -4.34 -1.32
CA THR A 55 -16.80 -2.95 -1.23
C THR A 55 -17.95 -1.98 -0.89
N ARG A 56 -17.64 -0.69 -0.79
CA ARG A 56 -18.64 0.34 -0.49
C ARG A 56 -19.54 0.62 -1.69
N GLU A 57 -20.80 0.97 -1.40
CA GLU A 57 -21.73 1.43 -2.44
C GLU A 57 -21.23 2.68 -3.18
N SER A 58 -20.50 3.57 -2.48
CA SER A 58 -19.92 4.76 -3.11
C SER A 58 -18.86 4.49 -4.17
N ASN A 59 -18.37 3.27 -4.27
CA ASN A 59 -17.36 2.87 -5.26
C ASN A 59 -17.99 2.27 -6.53
N ARG A 60 -19.32 2.02 -6.52
CA ARG A 60 -20.04 1.33 -7.61
C ARG A 60 -19.81 2.00 -8.96
N GLU A 61 -20.14 3.27 -9.07
CA GLU A 61 -20.15 4.00 -10.35
C GLU A 61 -18.77 3.94 -11.04
N VAL A 62 -17.71 4.21 -10.29
CA VAL A 62 -16.34 4.21 -10.86
C VAL A 62 -15.84 2.80 -11.17
N ILE A 63 -16.23 1.78 -10.39
CA ILE A 63 -15.87 0.40 -10.65
C ILE A 63 -16.60 -0.13 -11.89
N GLU A 64 -17.92 0.06 -11.97
CA GLU A 64 -18.73 -0.43 -13.09
C GLU A 64 -18.35 0.25 -14.41
N ALA A 65 -17.91 1.52 -14.36
CA ALA A 65 -17.38 2.22 -15.54
C ALA A 65 -16.03 1.66 -16.01
N ALA A 66 -15.16 1.26 -15.09
CA ALA A 66 -13.84 0.75 -15.43
C ALA A 66 -13.83 -0.75 -15.77
N LEU A 67 -14.74 -1.53 -15.18
CA LEU A 67 -14.75 -2.99 -15.28
C LEU A 67 -14.72 -3.55 -16.70
N PRO A 68 -15.47 -2.99 -17.69
CA PRO A 68 -15.45 -3.50 -19.06
C PRO A 68 -14.08 -3.40 -19.76
N SER A 69 -13.21 -2.51 -19.30
CA SER A 69 -11.90 -2.29 -19.90
C SER A 69 -10.78 -3.16 -19.33
N VAL A 70 -11.06 -3.95 -18.29
CA VAL A 70 -10.02 -4.78 -17.66
C VAL A 70 -10.10 -6.24 -18.10
N PRO A 71 -8.96 -6.87 -18.42
CA PRO A 71 -8.92 -8.25 -18.91
C PRO A 71 -9.51 -9.27 -17.94
N GLU A 72 -9.44 -9.01 -16.65
CA GLU A 72 -9.90 -9.89 -15.58
C GLU A 72 -11.40 -9.74 -15.24
N ALA A 73 -12.15 -8.92 -15.99
CA ALA A 73 -13.56 -8.57 -15.71
C ALA A 73 -14.46 -9.80 -15.48
N GLY A 74 -14.29 -10.85 -16.28
CA GLY A 74 -15.11 -12.07 -16.19
C GLY A 74 -14.94 -12.86 -14.89
N ALA A 75 -13.82 -12.68 -14.17
CA ALA A 75 -13.52 -13.34 -12.91
C ALA A 75 -13.75 -12.43 -11.68
N LEU A 76 -14.24 -11.20 -11.87
CA LEU A 76 -14.49 -10.20 -10.82
C LEU A 76 -15.99 -10.02 -10.57
N HIS A 77 -16.43 -10.31 -9.36
CA HIS A 77 -17.81 -10.18 -8.92
C HIS A 77 -17.90 -9.18 -7.78
N PHE A 78 -18.47 -7.98 -8.05
CA PHE A 78 -18.53 -6.93 -7.05
C PHE A 78 -19.85 -6.94 -6.27
N GLU A 79 -19.73 -6.83 -4.97
CA GLU A 79 -20.80 -6.75 -3.99
C GLU A 79 -20.72 -5.42 -3.25
N TYR A 80 -21.67 -4.55 -3.52
CA TYR A 80 -21.69 -3.21 -2.97
C TYR A 80 -22.51 -3.15 -1.69
N VAL A 81 -21.87 -2.70 -0.61
CA VAL A 81 -22.47 -2.68 0.74
C VAL A 81 -22.29 -1.32 1.37
N ASP A 82 -23.36 -0.81 1.93
CA ASP A 82 -23.35 0.43 2.72
C ASP A 82 -24.26 0.32 3.95
N LEU A 83 -24.06 1.24 4.88
CA LEU A 83 -25.00 1.42 5.99
C LEU A 83 -26.26 2.13 5.50
N PRO A 84 -27.42 1.86 6.10
CA PRO A 84 -28.63 2.61 5.83
C PRO A 84 -28.41 4.14 5.97
N ARG A 85 -29.05 4.94 5.12
CA ARG A 85 -28.88 6.41 5.13
C ARG A 85 -29.05 7.01 6.53
N ARG A 86 -29.99 6.50 7.32
CA ARG A 86 -30.23 6.94 8.71
C ARG A 86 -29.07 6.64 9.67
N ALA A 87 -28.24 5.66 9.37
CA ALA A 87 -27.11 5.26 10.22
C ALA A 87 -25.79 5.96 9.85
N ARG A 88 -25.79 6.86 8.87
CA ARG A 88 -24.58 7.58 8.40
C ARG A 88 -24.69 9.10 8.39
N PHE A 89 -25.72 9.67 9.02
CA PHE A 89 -25.94 11.13 9.09
C PHE A 89 -24.78 11.88 9.76
N TRP A 90 -24.07 11.22 10.66
CA TRP A 90 -22.92 11.76 11.40
C TRP A 90 -21.59 11.71 10.61
N LYS A 91 -21.52 10.95 9.52
CA LYS A 91 -20.34 10.85 8.68
C LYS A 91 -20.26 12.05 7.74
N ARG A 92 -19.27 12.92 7.94
CA ARG A 92 -19.00 14.06 7.06
C ARG A 92 -17.56 13.99 6.54
N GLY A 93 -17.37 13.68 5.25
CA GLY A 93 -16.06 13.51 4.64
C GLY A 93 -15.19 12.48 5.37
N ALA A 94 -13.96 12.84 5.72
CA ALA A 94 -13.01 11.98 6.44
C ALA A 94 -13.32 11.88 7.96
N ARG A 95 -14.17 12.78 8.52
CA ARG A 95 -14.53 12.73 9.94
C ARG A 95 -15.40 11.50 10.21
N GLY A 96 -15.06 10.76 11.25
CA GLY A 96 -15.77 9.53 11.62
C GLY A 96 -15.50 8.31 10.74
N ALA A 97 -14.61 8.39 9.75
CA ALA A 97 -14.36 7.30 8.81
C ALA A 97 -13.99 5.97 9.49
N ARG A 98 -13.21 5.99 10.59
CA ARG A 98 -12.84 4.79 11.35
C ARG A 98 -14.04 4.14 12.05
N VAL A 99 -14.90 4.95 12.66
CA VAL A 99 -16.14 4.47 13.33
C VAL A 99 -17.09 3.90 12.29
N TYR A 100 -17.27 4.61 11.18
CA TYR A 100 -18.06 4.14 10.04
C TYR A 100 -17.54 2.80 9.50
N TYR A 101 -16.24 2.63 9.37
CA TYR A 101 -15.62 1.38 8.93
C TYR A 101 -15.95 0.19 9.84
N VAL A 102 -15.95 0.40 11.17
CA VAL A 102 -16.34 -0.67 12.11
C VAL A 102 -17.77 -1.13 11.86
N PHE A 103 -18.71 -0.20 11.70
CA PHE A 103 -20.11 -0.55 11.40
C PHE A 103 -20.28 -1.15 9.99
N TRP A 104 -19.53 -0.63 9.02
CA TRP A 104 -19.53 -1.17 7.66
C TRP A 104 -19.10 -2.64 7.66
N GLN A 105 -18.11 -3.03 8.44
CA GLN A 105 -17.69 -4.42 8.55
C GLN A 105 -18.81 -5.36 9.00
N VAL A 106 -19.72 -4.90 9.86
CA VAL A 106 -20.89 -5.70 10.27
C VAL A 106 -21.83 -5.91 9.09
N ALA A 107 -22.07 -4.87 8.29
CA ALA A 107 -22.90 -4.99 7.08
C ALA A 107 -22.23 -5.91 6.04
N ALA A 108 -20.92 -5.73 5.82
CA ALA A 108 -20.13 -6.59 4.93
C ALA A 108 -20.13 -8.06 5.38
N LEU A 109 -19.97 -8.33 6.67
CA LEU A 109 -20.06 -9.69 7.22
C LEU A 109 -21.43 -10.33 6.99
N ARG A 110 -22.54 -9.57 7.15
CA ARG A 110 -23.89 -10.07 6.86
C ARG A 110 -24.05 -10.42 5.39
N ARG A 111 -23.54 -9.58 4.48
CA ARG A 111 -23.56 -9.87 3.03
C ARG A 111 -22.73 -11.10 2.71
N ALA A 112 -21.52 -11.16 3.24
CA ALA A 112 -20.61 -12.30 3.08
C ALA A 112 -21.25 -13.64 3.52
N ARG A 113 -21.92 -13.66 4.67
CA ARG A 113 -22.63 -14.86 5.16
C ARG A 113 -23.74 -15.32 4.21
N ARG A 114 -24.47 -14.39 3.61
CA ARG A 114 -25.50 -14.71 2.61
C ARG A 114 -24.87 -15.30 1.34
N LEU A 115 -23.75 -14.73 0.87
CA LEU A 115 -23.01 -15.27 -0.26
C LEU A 115 -22.48 -16.68 0.03
N SER A 116 -21.94 -16.89 1.23
CA SER A 116 -21.41 -18.20 1.64
C SER A 116 -22.47 -19.31 1.81
N GLN A 117 -23.76 -18.96 1.77
CA GLN A 117 -24.84 -19.95 1.71
C GLN A 117 -25.03 -20.54 0.30
N ALA A 118 -24.69 -19.75 -0.74
CA ALA A 118 -24.83 -20.15 -2.14
C ALA A 118 -23.48 -20.54 -2.79
N ILE A 119 -22.38 -19.99 -2.28
CA ILE A 119 -21.05 -20.13 -2.87
C ILE A 119 -20.09 -20.62 -1.79
N SER A 120 -19.41 -21.72 -2.06
CA SER A 120 -18.30 -22.20 -1.22
C SER A 120 -17.04 -21.44 -1.59
N PHE A 121 -16.48 -20.69 -0.64
CA PHE A 121 -15.22 -19.93 -0.81
C PHE A 121 -14.05 -20.73 -0.23
N ASP A 122 -12.97 -20.84 -1.00
CA ASP A 122 -11.73 -21.49 -0.58
C ASP A 122 -10.91 -20.58 0.33
N LEU A 123 -10.93 -19.27 0.05
CA LEU A 123 -10.24 -18.23 0.82
C LEU A 123 -11.18 -17.09 1.16
N VAL A 124 -11.07 -16.59 2.37
CA VAL A 124 -11.59 -15.28 2.81
C VAL A 124 -10.42 -14.34 3.01
N TRP A 125 -10.47 -13.17 2.39
CA TRP A 125 -9.37 -12.21 2.42
C TRP A 125 -9.82 -10.84 2.92
N HIS A 126 -9.20 -10.36 3.98
CA HIS A 126 -9.38 -8.99 4.43
C HIS A 126 -8.25 -8.13 3.87
N LEU A 127 -8.53 -7.39 2.81
CA LEU A 127 -7.54 -6.76 1.95
C LEU A 127 -7.23 -5.30 2.34
N THR A 128 -8.21 -4.40 2.25
CA THR A 128 -7.97 -2.98 2.48
C THR A 128 -8.40 -2.53 3.88
N TRP A 129 -7.81 -1.43 4.36
CA TRP A 129 -7.89 -1.02 5.76
C TRP A 129 -7.43 -2.14 6.71
N ALA A 130 -6.64 -3.08 6.19
CA ALA A 130 -5.97 -4.10 6.97
C ALA A 130 -4.90 -3.43 7.84
N ASN A 131 -5.27 -3.17 9.08
CA ASN A 131 -4.42 -2.44 10.01
C ASN A 131 -4.19 -3.27 11.28
N ALA A 132 -2.94 -3.36 11.70
CA ALA A 132 -2.53 -4.21 12.80
C ALA A 132 -3.25 -3.92 14.14
N TRP A 133 -3.85 -2.74 14.30
CA TRP A 133 -4.53 -2.34 15.55
C TRP A 133 -6.00 -1.97 15.39
N LEU A 134 -6.55 -1.94 14.16
CA LEU A 134 -7.96 -1.63 13.92
C LEU A 134 -8.85 -2.87 13.94
N GLY A 135 -8.33 -4.00 13.45
CA GLY A 135 -9.06 -5.26 13.42
C GLY A 135 -9.99 -5.44 12.22
N GLY A 136 -10.66 -6.60 12.20
CA GLY A 136 -11.58 -6.98 11.12
C GLY A 136 -12.52 -8.11 11.50
N LEU A 137 -13.70 -8.17 10.89
CA LEU A 137 -14.72 -9.19 11.14
C LEU A 137 -14.73 -10.32 10.10
N ALA A 138 -13.99 -10.20 9.00
CA ALA A 138 -13.87 -11.24 7.97
C ALA A 138 -13.50 -12.63 8.53
N PRO A 139 -12.63 -12.76 9.55
CA PRO A 139 -12.27 -14.07 10.11
C PRO A 139 -13.39 -14.76 10.90
N LEU A 140 -14.58 -14.18 10.99
CA LEU A 140 -15.78 -14.83 11.53
C LEU A 140 -16.54 -15.68 10.49
N LEU A 141 -16.05 -15.68 9.24
CA LEU A 141 -16.54 -16.58 8.19
C LEU A 141 -15.80 -17.93 8.28
N PRO A 142 -16.44 -19.00 7.80
CA PRO A 142 -15.77 -20.29 7.64
C PRO A 142 -14.74 -20.23 6.50
N GLY A 143 -13.80 -21.16 6.52
CA GLY A 143 -12.77 -21.28 5.50
C GLY A 143 -11.40 -20.74 5.93
N ARG A 144 -10.44 -20.81 5.03
CA ARG A 144 -9.08 -20.30 5.23
C ARG A 144 -9.07 -18.80 5.16
N PHE A 145 -8.35 -18.16 6.06
CA PHE A 145 -8.35 -16.69 6.16
C PHE A 145 -6.97 -16.08 5.91
N VAL A 146 -6.92 -15.15 4.96
CA VAL A 146 -5.75 -14.31 4.67
C VAL A 146 -5.99 -12.89 5.15
N TYR A 147 -5.02 -12.35 5.88
CA TYR A 147 -5.08 -10.98 6.40
C TYR A 147 -3.99 -10.10 5.80
N GLY A 148 -4.39 -9.04 5.15
CA GLY A 148 -3.45 -8.04 4.66
C GLY A 148 -3.40 -7.82 3.13
N PRO A 149 -2.44 -7.01 2.69
CA PRO A 149 -1.21 -6.54 3.38
C PRO A 149 -1.48 -5.58 4.54
N VAL A 150 -1.04 -5.97 5.72
CA VAL A 150 -1.30 -5.25 6.98
C VAL A 150 -0.28 -4.15 7.19
N GLY A 151 -0.75 -2.94 7.46
CA GLY A 151 0.04 -1.81 7.92
C GLY A 151 -0.22 -1.47 9.40
N GLY A 152 0.33 -0.35 9.85
CA GLY A 152 0.12 0.21 11.20
C GLY A 152 1.17 -0.21 12.23
N GLY A 153 2.18 -1.00 11.82
CA GLY A 153 3.26 -1.45 12.69
C GLY A 153 4.43 -0.48 12.82
N VAL A 154 4.61 0.43 11.88
CA VAL A 154 5.74 1.36 11.89
C VAL A 154 5.66 2.32 13.06
N GLY A 155 6.69 2.31 13.90
CA GLY A 155 6.84 3.20 15.05
C GLY A 155 7.42 4.55 14.71
N MET A 156 7.46 5.45 15.69
CA MET A 156 8.24 6.68 15.63
C MET A 156 9.62 6.44 16.26
N ASP A 157 10.66 6.96 15.62
CA ASP A 157 11.96 7.08 16.27
C ASP A 157 12.02 8.41 17.05
N TRP A 158 12.02 8.31 18.37
CA TRP A 158 11.95 9.46 19.27
C TRP A 158 13.17 10.39 19.19
N ASN A 159 14.29 9.94 18.62
CA ASN A 159 15.44 10.81 18.30
C ASN A 159 15.10 11.94 17.32
N PHE A 160 13.98 11.80 16.59
CA PHE A 160 13.50 12.78 15.63
C PHE A 160 12.34 13.64 16.15
N VAL A 161 11.96 13.53 17.41
CA VAL A 161 10.81 14.28 17.95
C VAL A 161 10.94 15.80 17.76
N THR A 162 12.17 16.33 17.86
CA THR A 162 12.45 17.76 17.67
C THR A 162 12.15 18.27 16.25
N VAL A 163 12.13 17.37 15.26
CA VAL A 163 11.85 17.71 13.86
C VAL A 163 10.35 17.87 13.60
N LEU A 164 9.51 17.23 14.42
CA LEU A 164 8.06 17.19 14.24
C LEU A 164 7.36 18.51 14.61
N GLY A 165 7.95 19.31 15.50
CA GLY A 165 7.25 20.38 16.18
C GLY A 165 6.18 19.87 17.17
N ILE A 166 5.62 20.76 17.97
CA ILE A 166 4.74 20.39 19.09
C ILE A 166 3.52 19.58 18.64
N ARG A 167 2.82 20.02 17.58
CA ARG A 167 1.63 19.31 17.06
C ARG A 167 1.94 17.89 16.59
N GLY A 168 3.07 17.75 15.87
CA GLY A 168 3.51 16.42 15.40
C GLY A 168 3.93 15.52 16.55
N ALA A 169 4.64 16.04 17.56
CA ALA A 169 5.04 15.29 18.74
C ALA A 169 3.82 14.78 19.53
N VAL A 170 2.84 15.65 19.79
CA VAL A 170 1.58 15.28 20.49
C VAL A 170 0.82 14.20 19.69
N PHE A 171 0.73 14.35 18.37
CA PHE A 171 0.10 13.33 17.52
C PHE A 171 0.81 11.98 17.63
N GLU A 172 2.15 11.95 17.58
CA GLU A 172 2.91 10.70 17.66
C GLU A 172 2.80 10.03 19.03
N VAL A 173 2.77 10.80 20.13
CA VAL A 173 2.51 10.26 21.47
C VAL A 173 1.13 9.61 21.52
N ALA A 174 0.09 10.32 21.07
CA ALA A 174 -1.27 9.78 21.03
C ALA A 174 -1.37 8.52 20.15
N ARG A 175 -0.67 8.50 19.00
CA ARG A 175 -0.59 7.34 18.10
C ARG A 175 0.11 6.17 18.77
N ALA A 176 1.23 6.41 19.46
CA ALA A 176 1.98 5.36 20.17
C ALA A 176 1.14 4.73 21.29
N LEU A 177 0.44 5.54 22.07
CA LEU A 177 -0.47 5.06 23.13
C LEU A 177 -1.63 4.26 22.52
N SER A 178 -2.25 4.74 21.43
CA SER A 178 -3.32 4.03 20.75
C SER A 178 -2.87 2.67 20.22
N ARG A 179 -1.65 2.59 19.66
CA ARG A 179 -1.06 1.33 19.17
C ARG A 179 -0.79 0.34 20.31
N ALA A 180 -0.22 0.84 21.40
CA ALA A 180 0.02 0.02 22.60
C ALA A 180 -1.31 -0.49 23.18
N GLY A 181 -2.29 0.39 23.36
CA GLY A 181 -3.63 0.03 23.83
C GLY A 181 -4.29 -1.02 22.94
N ALA A 182 -4.25 -0.84 21.62
CA ALA A 182 -4.83 -1.79 20.68
C ALA A 182 -4.16 -3.17 20.75
N ARG A 183 -2.85 -3.23 20.96
CA ARG A 183 -2.11 -4.50 21.07
C ARG A 183 -2.55 -5.31 22.29
N PHE A 184 -2.85 -4.66 23.39
CA PHE A 184 -3.13 -5.33 24.67
C PHE A 184 -4.62 -5.39 25.01
N LEU A 185 -5.41 -4.39 24.62
CA LEU A 185 -6.78 -4.20 25.07
C LEU A 185 -7.85 -4.41 23.99
N ASN A 186 -7.50 -4.33 22.69
CA ASN A 186 -8.49 -4.45 21.62
C ASN A 186 -8.66 -5.90 21.14
N PRO A 187 -9.73 -6.63 21.54
CA PRO A 187 -9.96 -7.99 21.08
C PRO A 187 -10.26 -8.07 19.58
N LEU A 188 -10.88 -7.04 18.98
CA LEU A 188 -11.18 -6.99 17.55
C LEU A 188 -9.90 -6.91 16.72
N ALA A 189 -8.87 -6.17 17.19
CA ALA A 189 -7.58 -6.11 16.50
C ALA A 189 -6.86 -7.47 16.53
N ARG A 190 -7.05 -8.24 17.59
CA ARG A 190 -6.42 -9.56 17.77
C ARG A 190 -7.09 -10.66 16.97
N LEU A 191 -8.37 -10.52 16.64
CA LEU A 191 -9.14 -11.55 15.97
C LEU A 191 -8.52 -11.95 14.61
N PRO A 192 -8.19 -11.02 13.69
CA PRO A 192 -7.51 -11.36 12.45
C PRO A 192 -6.15 -12.06 12.66
N TRP A 193 -5.31 -11.57 13.57
CA TRP A 193 -4.00 -12.20 13.79
C TRP A 193 -4.10 -13.63 14.30
N ARG A 194 -5.09 -13.90 15.15
CA ARG A 194 -5.31 -15.26 15.71
C ARG A 194 -5.83 -16.23 14.67
N ARG A 195 -6.80 -15.77 13.86
CA ARG A 195 -7.53 -16.60 12.91
C ARG A 195 -6.85 -16.75 11.56
N ALA A 196 -5.97 -15.83 11.17
CA ALA A 196 -5.33 -15.90 9.87
C ALA A 196 -4.45 -17.17 9.73
N ASP A 197 -4.57 -17.82 8.60
CA ASP A 197 -3.67 -18.88 8.13
C ASP A 197 -2.41 -18.27 7.51
N LEU A 198 -2.56 -17.10 6.88
CA LEU A 198 -1.48 -16.28 6.31
C LEU A 198 -1.70 -14.81 6.65
N ILE A 199 -0.65 -14.13 7.08
CA ILE A 199 -0.65 -12.67 7.24
C ILE A 199 0.36 -12.08 6.25
N LEU A 200 -0.11 -11.25 5.34
CA LEU A 200 0.80 -10.41 4.56
C LEU A 200 0.99 -9.09 5.29
N VAL A 201 2.21 -8.62 5.40
CA VAL A 201 2.54 -7.35 6.05
C VAL A 201 3.28 -6.45 5.09
N GLN A 202 3.03 -5.15 5.15
CA GLN A 202 3.58 -4.18 4.19
C GLN A 202 5.10 -4.00 4.33
N ASN A 203 5.63 -4.21 5.54
CA ASN A 203 7.05 -3.98 5.84
C ASN A 203 7.55 -4.81 7.02
N PRO A 204 8.88 -4.94 7.19
CA PRO A 204 9.48 -5.70 8.29
C PRO A 204 9.13 -5.18 9.69
N GLU A 205 8.97 -3.87 9.88
CA GLU A 205 8.61 -3.29 11.17
C GLU A 205 7.19 -3.71 11.60
N THR A 206 6.24 -3.76 10.65
CA THR A 206 4.89 -4.26 10.93
C THR A 206 4.93 -5.75 11.30
N ARG A 207 5.77 -6.56 10.65
CA ARG A 207 5.99 -7.95 11.05
C ARG A 207 6.54 -8.04 12.47
N ALA A 208 7.54 -7.24 12.80
CA ALA A 208 8.15 -7.21 14.13
C ALA A 208 7.19 -6.73 15.23
N TRP A 209 6.24 -5.85 14.86
CA TRP A 209 5.22 -5.36 15.80
C TRP A 209 4.21 -6.45 16.21
N LEU A 210 3.94 -7.43 15.36
CA LEU A 210 3.06 -8.55 15.69
C LEU A 210 3.64 -9.37 16.87
N PRO A 211 2.79 -9.96 17.73
CA PRO A 211 3.25 -10.90 18.75
C PRO A 211 4.05 -12.05 18.13
N ALA A 212 5.11 -12.51 18.80
CA ALA A 212 6.06 -13.51 18.29
C ALA A 212 5.37 -14.74 17.67
N ARG A 213 4.36 -15.30 18.38
CA ARG A 213 3.55 -16.45 17.91
C ARG A 213 2.82 -16.27 16.58
N HIS A 214 2.72 -15.04 16.06
CA HIS A 214 2.04 -14.76 14.77
C HIS A 214 3.01 -14.37 13.66
N ARG A 215 4.31 -14.19 13.98
CA ARG A 215 5.34 -13.78 13.00
C ARG A 215 5.70 -14.91 12.03
N GLU A 216 5.55 -16.17 12.44
CA GLU A 216 5.83 -17.33 11.57
C GLU A 216 4.89 -17.42 10.37
N LYS A 217 3.63 -17.00 10.56
CA LYS A 217 2.64 -16.92 9.49
C LYS A 217 2.56 -15.56 8.81
N ALA A 218 3.48 -14.65 9.12
CA ALA A 218 3.54 -13.30 8.57
C ALA A 218 4.68 -13.18 7.56
N LEU A 219 4.34 -12.84 6.32
CA LEU A 219 5.27 -12.62 5.21
C LEU A 219 5.25 -11.15 4.78
N VAL A 220 6.41 -10.60 4.48
CA VAL A 220 6.51 -9.24 3.94
C VAL A 220 6.11 -9.26 2.47
N PHE A 221 5.01 -8.58 2.18
CA PHE A 221 4.52 -8.36 0.84
C PHE A 221 3.93 -6.93 0.77
N PRO A 222 4.60 -5.99 0.12
CA PRO A 222 4.12 -4.62 -0.01
C PRO A 222 2.73 -4.58 -0.67
N HIS A 223 1.87 -3.68 -0.21
CA HIS A 223 0.54 -3.56 -0.79
C HIS A 223 0.52 -2.78 -2.12
N ILE A 224 1.64 -2.16 -2.46
CA ILE A 224 1.80 -1.38 -3.67
C ILE A 224 2.14 -2.31 -4.82
N VAL A 225 1.33 -2.26 -5.86
CA VAL A 225 1.49 -2.97 -7.11
C VAL A 225 1.21 -1.98 -8.23
N VAL A 226 2.09 -1.88 -9.19
CA VAL A 226 1.95 -0.97 -10.34
C VAL A 226 1.37 -1.72 -11.52
N GLU A 227 0.50 -1.08 -12.28
CA GLU A 227 -0.09 -1.64 -13.51
C GLU A 227 0.98 -1.87 -14.57
N GLU A 228 0.72 -2.82 -15.47
CA GLU A 228 1.59 -3.04 -16.62
C GLU A 228 1.60 -1.83 -17.53
N GLY A 229 2.77 -1.48 -18.05
CA GLY A 229 2.92 -0.29 -18.91
C GLY A 229 2.96 1.05 -18.18
N ALA A 230 2.72 1.10 -16.87
CA ALA A 230 2.87 2.32 -16.08
C ALA A 230 4.34 2.74 -15.86
N GLY A 231 5.29 1.87 -16.23
CA GLY A 231 6.72 2.13 -16.13
C GLY A 231 7.27 2.93 -17.31
N TRP A 232 8.20 3.85 -17.02
CA TRP A 232 8.98 4.51 -18.05
C TRP A 232 10.04 3.54 -18.61
N MET A 233 10.00 3.27 -19.91
CA MET A 233 10.92 2.34 -20.60
C MET A 233 12.10 3.05 -21.30
N GLY A 234 12.10 4.38 -21.33
CA GLY A 234 13.14 5.17 -21.99
C GLY A 234 14.27 5.58 -21.04
N PRO A 235 15.42 6.03 -21.61
CA PRO A 235 16.48 6.65 -20.83
C PRO A 235 15.96 7.94 -20.19
N ARG A 236 16.36 8.20 -18.94
CA ARG A 236 16.08 9.49 -18.33
C ARG A 236 16.89 10.58 -19.02
N PRO A 237 16.30 11.75 -19.28
CA PRO A 237 17.06 12.90 -19.74
C PRO A 237 18.15 13.25 -18.73
N GLU A 238 19.33 13.64 -19.21
CA GLU A 238 20.31 14.28 -18.34
C GLU A 238 19.72 15.60 -17.86
N THR A 239 19.43 15.70 -16.58
CA THR A 239 18.89 16.94 -16.00
C THR A 239 20.03 17.93 -15.75
N PRO A 240 19.95 19.16 -16.30
CA PRO A 240 20.99 20.15 -16.11
C PRO A 240 20.98 20.80 -14.70
N THR A 241 19.92 20.53 -13.92
CA THR A 241 19.71 21.13 -12.59
C THR A 241 19.70 20.04 -11.51
N LYS A 242 20.52 20.22 -10.49
CA LYS A 242 20.53 19.38 -9.30
C LYS A 242 19.28 19.64 -8.48
N ASN A 243 18.17 18.94 -8.79
CA ASN A 243 16.88 19.12 -8.17
C ASN A 243 16.43 17.85 -7.45
N ALA A 244 16.18 17.97 -6.14
CA ALA A 244 15.51 16.95 -5.35
C ALA A 244 13.99 17.20 -5.36
N LEU A 245 13.21 16.15 -5.51
CA LEU A 245 11.76 16.18 -5.48
C LEU A 245 11.24 15.58 -4.17
N PHE A 246 10.29 16.22 -3.56
CA PHE A 246 9.44 15.65 -2.53
C PHE A 246 7.98 15.69 -3.00
N VAL A 247 7.26 14.58 -2.93
CA VAL A 247 5.82 14.55 -3.21
C VAL A 247 5.08 13.86 -2.07
N GLY A 248 4.06 14.52 -1.54
CA GLY A 248 3.23 13.96 -0.48
C GLY A 248 2.57 15.01 0.41
N ARG A 249 1.70 14.55 1.30
CA ARG A 249 1.04 15.46 2.25
C ARG A 249 2.06 16.13 3.17
N LEU A 250 1.95 17.44 3.36
CA LEU A 250 2.83 18.19 4.25
C LEU A 250 2.41 18.01 5.71
N LEU A 251 2.82 16.87 6.26
CA LEU A 251 2.59 16.46 7.63
C LEU A 251 3.95 16.32 8.35
N PRO A 252 4.04 16.60 9.65
CA PRO A 252 5.32 16.61 10.37
C PRO A 252 6.17 15.34 10.18
N TRP A 253 5.53 14.19 10.21
CA TRP A 253 6.21 12.89 10.07
C TRP A 253 6.60 12.51 8.65
N LYS A 254 6.14 13.25 7.62
CA LYS A 254 6.56 13.02 6.23
C LYS A 254 7.97 13.52 5.94
N GLY A 255 8.60 14.18 6.90
CA GLY A 255 10.03 14.44 6.92
C GLY A 255 10.52 15.60 6.04
N VAL A 256 9.64 16.45 5.49
CA VAL A 256 10.06 17.63 4.71
C VAL A 256 11.02 18.53 5.51
N ALA A 257 10.86 18.58 6.82
CA ALA A 257 11.79 19.31 7.68
C ALA A 257 13.22 18.71 7.69
N LEU A 258 13.39 17.43 7.40
CA LEU A 258 14.70 16.80 7.15
C LEU A 258 15.21 17.17 5.75
N ALA A 259 14.35 17.10 4.73
CA ALA A 259 14.73 17.50 3.36
C ALA A 259 15.24 18.94 3.30
N LEU A 260 14.60 19.88 4.01
CA LEU A 260 15.09 21.26 4.11
C LEU A 260 16.48 21.37 4.78
N ARG A 261 16.77 20.51 5.76
CA ARG A 261 18.10 20.45 6.39
C ARG A 261 19.16 19.81 5.48
N VAL A 262 18.76 18.81 4.68
CA VAL A 262 19.62 18.23 3.64
C VAL A 262 20.05 19.31 2.65
N LEU A 263 19.14 20.19 2.23
CA LEU A 263 19.43 21.26 1.29
C LEU A 263 20.47 22.28 1.80
N VAL A 264 20.60 22.45 3.13
CA VAL A 264 21.67 23.27 3.72
C VAL A 264 23.06 22.71 3.41
N LEU A 265 23.19 21.39 3.37
CA LEU A 265 24.46 20.70 3.08
C LEU A 265 24.75 20.58 1.58
N LEU A 266 23.78 20.92 0.74
CA LEU A 266 23.84 20.82 -0.72
C LEU A 266 23.63 22.21 -1.35
N PRO A 267 24.64 23.10 -1.39
CA PRO A 267 24.47 24.49 -1.80
C PRO A 267 24.01 24.66 -3.26
N ASP A 268 24.40 23.74 -4.15
CA ASP A 268 24.05 23.78 -5.58
C ASP A 268 22.72 23.08 -5.91
N TRP A 269 22.02 22.57 -4.90
CA TRP A 269 20.77 21.84 -5.11
C TRP A 269 19.56 22.71 -4.85
N THR A 270 18.48 22.39 -5.58
CA THR A 270 17.14 22.91 -5.33
C THR A 270 16.23 21.80 -4.78
N LEU A 271 15.12 22.18 -4.18
CA LEU A 271 14.10 21.25 -3.66
C LEU A 271 12.71 21.66 -4.15
N THR A 272 12.12 20.82 -4.96
CA THR A 272 10.72 20.95 -5.38
C THR A 272 9.82 20.14 -4.46
N ILE A 273 8.79 20.77 -3.91
CA ILE A 273 7.85 20.16 -2.95
C ILE A 273 6.45 20.17 -3.55
N GLY A 274 5.94 18.99 -3.95
CA GLY A 274 4.58 18.77 -4.40
C GLY A 274 3.71 18.24 -3.26
N GLY A 275 2.56 18.88 -3.05
CA GLY A 275 1.60 18.52 -2.03
C GLY A 275 1.25 19.64 -1.07
N ASP A 276 0.22 19.40 -0.26
CA ASP A 276 -0.29 20.33 0.74
C ASP A 276 -0.40 19.69 2.13
N GLY A 277 -0.66 20.49 3.13
CA GLY A 277 -0.90 20.02 4.49
C GLY A 277 -0.72 21.09 5.55
N TYR A 278 -1.22 20.80 6.75
CA TYR A 278 -1.24 21.78 7.84
C TYR A 278 0.16 22.19 8.34
N ASP A 279 1.21 21.46 7.97
CA ASP A 279 2.59 21.76 8.37
C ASP A 279 3.29 22.77 7.46
N GLU A 280 2.73 23.12 6.31
CA GLU A 280 3.35 23.98 5.30
C GLU A 280 3.84 25.31 5.86
N ARG A 281 3.01 25.98 6.68
CA ARG A 281 3.41 27.26 7.29
C ARG A 281 4.66 27.13 8.17
N ARG A 282 4.81 26.01 8.89
CA ARG A 282 6.00 25.74 9.70
C ARG A 282 7.21 25.46 8.83
N LEU A 283 7.04 24.68 7.75
CA LEU A 283 8.09 24.33 6.80
C LEU A 283 8.63 25.58 6.07
N ARG A 284 7.76 26.46 5.60
CA ARG A 284 8.19 27.76 4.99
C ARG A 284 8.97 28.64 5.98
N ARG A 285 8.56 28.69 7.24
CA ARG A 285 9.32 29.39 8.29
C ARG A 285 10.67 28.72 8.55
N LEU A 286 10.73 27.39 8.50
CA LEU A 286 11.97 26.64 8.65
C LEU A 286 12.94 26.92 7.48
N ALA A 287 12.46 26.93 6.24
CA ALA A 287 13.27 27.25 5.05
C ALA A 287 13.93 28.62 5.18
N ARG A 288 13.16 29.65 5.60
CA ARG A 288 13.71 30.99 5.88
C ARG A 288 14.76 30.98 6.98
N ARG A 289 14.54 30.31 8.11
CA ARG A 289 15.52 30.20 9.20
C ARG A 289 16.80 29.49 8.76
N LEU A 290 16.71 28.55 7.86
CA LEU A 290 17.83 27.82 7.30
C LEU A 290 18.49 28.55 6.13
N LYS A 291 17.93 29.69 5.68
CA LYS A 291 18.38 30.49 4.54
C LYS A 291 18.47 29.70 3.24
N VAL A 292 17.43 28.88 3.00
CA VAL A 292 17.30 28.03 1.80
C VAL A 292 16.02 28.32 1.01
N GLU A 293 15.22 29.29 1.40
CA GLU A 293 13.90 29.61 0.79
C GLU A 293 14.00 29.90 -0.71
N ASP A 294 15.05 30.54 -1.18
CA ASP A 294 15.24 30.85 -2.61
C ASP A 294 15.54 29.63 -3.47
N ARG A 295 15.86 28.50 -2.81
CA ARG A 295 16.14 27.20 -3.46
C ARG A 295 15.02 26.16 -3.23
N VAL A 296 13.87 26.58 -2.68
CA VAL A 296 12.74 25.69 -2.38
C VAL A 296 11.47 26.16 -3.06
N ALA A 297 10.94 25.34 -3.95
CA ALA A 297 9.66 25.56 -4.61
C ALA A 297 8.54 24.75 -3.93
N PHE A 298 7.57 25.42 -3.33
CA PHE A 298 6.34 24.78 -2.82
C PHE A 298 5.24 24.93 -3.86
N LEU A 299 4.88 23.85 -4.53
CA LEU A 299 3.93 23.84 -5.66
C LEU A 299 2.47 23.61 -5.24
N GLY A 300 2.21 23.29 -3.96
CA GLY A 300 0.88 22.91 -3.53
C GLY A 300 0.46 21.53 -4.07
N TRP A 301 -0.85 21.28 -4.09
CA TRP A 301 -1.38 20.05 -4.64
C TRP A 301 -1.15 19.95 -6.14
N LEU A 302 -0.73 18.77 -6.61
CA LEU A 302 -0.42 18.50 -8.02
C LEU A 302 -1.32 17.39 -8.56
N THR A 303 -1.65 17.45 -9.85
CA THR A 303 -2.28 16.34 -10.56
C THR A 303 -1.29 15.18 -10.74
N PRO A 304 -1.77 13.92 -10.88
CA PRO A 304 -0.90 12.78 -11.15
C PRO A 304 0.03 13.00 -12.35
N ASP A 305 -0.48 13.52 -13.46
CA ASP A 305 0.32 13.79 -14.66
C ASP A 305 1.46 14.76 -14.37
N ARG A 306 1.17 15.84 -13.62
CA ARG A 306 2.20 16.82 -13.25
C ARG A 306 3.26 16.22 -12.31
N VAL A 307 2.86 15.30 -11.43
CA VAL A 307 3.81 14.55 -10.60
C VAL A 307 4.71 13.68 -11.47
N HIS A 308 4.14 12.97 -12.44
CA HIS A 308 4.90 12.13 -13.38
C HIS A 308 5.86 12.96 -14.25
N ASP A 309 5.46 14.14 -14.74
CA ASP A 309 6.36 15.04 -15.48
C ASP A 309 7.56 15.47 -14.63
N LEU A 310 7.31 15.88 -13.38
CA LEU A 310 8.38 16.24 -12.45
C LEU A 310 9.33 15.06 -12.15
N MET A 311 8.79 13.85 -12.08
CA MET A 311 9.59 12.65 -11.87
C MET A 311 10.41 12.27 -13.09
N ARG A 312 9.88 12.47 -14.30
CA ARG A 312 10.57 12.12 -15.56
C ARG A 312 11.64 13.11 -15.95
N GLU A 313 11.31 14.38 -15.92
CA GLU A 313 12.10 15.44 -16.59
C GLU A 313 12.61 16.53 -15.64
N GLY A 314 11.95 16.70 -14.50
CA GLY A 314 12.19 17.85 -13.61
C GLY A 314 13.03 17.54 -12.38
N SER A 315 13.53 16.32 -12.19
CA SER A 315 14.18 15.94 -10.92
C SER A 315 15.23 14.84 -11.09
N ASP A 316 16.28 14.92 -10.28
CA ASP A 316 17.37 13.92 -10.26
C ASP A 316 17.15 12.81 -9.22
N VAL A 317 16.38 13.10 -8.16
CA VAL A 317 16.12 12.17 -7.06
C VAL A 317 14.82 12.50 -6.37
N LEU A 318 14.04 11.47 -5.99
CA LEU A 318 12.97 11.62 -5.01
C LEU A 318 13.57 11.53 -3.59
N LEU A 319 13.52 12.61 -2.84
CA LEU A 319 13.93 12.64 -1.43
C LEU A 319 12.71 12.52 -0.53
N PHE A 320 12.51 11.31 0.03
CA PHE A 320 11.34 10.97 0.83
C PHE A 320 11.72 10.53 2.25
N PRO A 321 12.19 11.44 3.13
CA PRO A 321 12.69 11.11 4.45
C PRO A 321 11.57 10.98 5.49
N SER A 322 10.51 10.20 5.16
CA SER A 322 9.38 9.99 6.05
C SER A 322 9.78 9.21 7.29
N LEU A 323 9.43 9.73 8.47
CA LEU A 323 9.75 9.14 9.77
C LEU A 323 8.91 7.91 10.09
N HIS A 324 7.72 7.82 9.52
CA HIS A 324 6.94 6.59 9.47
C HIS A 324 6.03 6.58 8.25
N ASP A 325 6.15 5.55 7.45
CA ASP A 325 5.28 5.26 6.32
C ASP A 325 5.10 3.76 6.19
N GLU A 326 3.91 3.30 5.95
CA GLU A 326 3.65 1.86 5.82
C GLU A 326 3.99 1.33 4.43
N GLY A 327 3.82 2.18 3.41
CA GLY A 327 4.13 1.88 2.03
C GLY A 327 4.87 3.05 1.38
N GLY A 328 4.19 3.88 0.62
CA GLY A 328 4.75 5.03 -0.10
C GLY A 328 4.52 4.88 -1.60
N TRP A 329 3.27 5.05 -2.05
CA TRP A 329 2.92 4.98 -3.47
C TRP A 329 3.82 5.81 -4.36
N VAL A 330 4.11 7.04 -3.94
CA VAL A 330 5.01 7.95 -4.65
C VAL A 330 6.41 7.37 -4.90
N ILE A 331 6.84 6.43 -4.06
CA ILE A 331 8.14 5.73 -4.25
C ILE A 331 8.04 4.75 -5.40
N ALA A 332 6.94 3.98 -5.47
CA ALA A 332 6.71 3.07 -6.58
C ALA A 332 6.55 3.83 -7.90
N GLU A 333 5.81 4.95 -7.89
CA GLU A 333 5.67 5.84 -9.04
C GLU A 333 7.03 6.39 -9.50
N ALA A 334 7.87 6.86 -8.58
CA ALA A 334 9.21 7.32 -8.88
C ALA A 334 10.10 6.21 -9.47
N LEU A 335 10.11 5.02 -8.85
CA LEU A 335 10.88 3.89 -9.36
C LEU A 335 10.37 3.41 -10.72
N ALA A 336 9.05 3.45 -10.95
CA ALA A 336 8.46 3.13 -12.26
C ALA A 336 8.88 4.12 -13.35
N THR A 337 9.14 5.39 -13.01
CA THR A 337 9.71 6.38 -13.94
C THR A 337 11.23 6.36 -14.02
N GLY A 338 11.90 5.41 -13.38
CA GLY A 338 13.36 5.34 -13.29
C GLY A 338 14.00 6.40 -12.39
N LEU A 339 13.20 7.19 -11.63
CA LEU A 339 13.73 8.18 -10.69
C LEU A 339 14.28 7.51 -9.44
N PRO A 340 15.56 7.70 -9.09
CA PRO A 340 16.10 7.15 -7.87
C PRO A 340 15.44 7.75 -6.63
N VAL A 341 15.29 6.92 -5.60
CA VAL A 341 14.61 7.29 -4.36
C VAL A 341 15.57 7.19 -3.18
N VAL A 342 15.68 8.26 -2.42
CA VAL A 342 16.40 8.31 -1.14
C VAL A 342 15.39 8.47 -0.01
N CYS A 343 15.41 7.54 0.94
CA CYS A 343 14.47 7.50 2.05
C CYS A 343 15.20 7.17 3.37
N LEU A 344 14.48 7.14 4.47
CA LEU A 344 14.99 6.57 5.72
C LEU A 344 14.87 5.04 5.68
N ASP A 345 15.81 4.33 6.30
CA ASP A 345 15.77 2.87 6.45
C ASP A 345 14.72 2.45 7.49
N ARG A 346 13.45 2.77 7.18
CA ARG A 346 12.29 2.57 8.05
C ARG A 346 11.02 2.34 7.28
N GLY A 347 10.18 1.46 7.80
CA GLY A 347 8.84 1.20 7.29
C GLY A 347 8.80 0.61 5.89
N GLY A 348 7.88 1.09 5.08
CA GLY A 348 7.65 0.62 3.71
C GLY A 348 8.62 1.12 2.66
N PRO A 349 9.08 2.37 2.70
CA PRO A 349 9.95 2.94 1.67
C PRO A 349 11.13 2.07 1.23
N PRO A 350 12.00 1.55 2.12
CA PRO A 350 13.07 0.67 1.71
C PRO A 350 12.58 -0.72 1.28
N ALA A 351 11.44 -1.19 1.81
CA ALA A 351 10.88 -2.49 1.45
C ALA A 351 10.36 -2.55 0.00
N ILE A 352 10.14 -1.40 -0.64
CA ILE A 352 9.67 -1.27 -2.02
C ILE A 352 10.75 -0.77 -2.99
N GLY A 353 11.99 -0.67 -2.55
CA GLY A 353 13.14 -0.35 -3.42
C GLY A 353 13.77 1.02 -3.22
N GLY A 354 13.31 1.83 -2.26
CA GLY A 354 14.00 3.07 -1.90
C GLY A 354 15.36 2.80 -1.25
N SER A 355 16.37 3.63 -1.55
CA SER A 355 17.68 3.59 -0.91
C SER A 355 17.56 4.09 0.53
N GLY A 356 17.55 3.16 1.47
CA GLY A 356 17.37 3.43 2.90
C GLY A 356 18.61 4.01 3.56
N VAL A 357 18.45 5.12 4.26
CA VAL A 357 19.49 5.76 5.07
C VAL A 357 19.24 5.46 6.55
N PRO A 358 20.24 4.94 7.31
CA PRO A 358 20.08 4.60 8.72
C PRO A 358 19.74 5.82 9.60
N CYS A 359 18.84 5.63 10.53
CA CYS A 359 18.42 6.64 11.51
C CYS A 359 19.39 6.65 12.70
N LYS A 360 20.30 7.63 12.76
CA LYS A 360 21.31 7.77 13.83
C LYS A 360 21.22 9.12 14.57
N GLY A 361 20.03 9.69 14.70
CA GLY A 361 19.80 11.06 15.17
C GLY A 361 19.82 12.08 14.05
N VAL A 362 19.28 13.27 14.31
CA VAL A 362 18.96 14.26 13.26
C VAL A 362 20.17 14.65 12.41
N SER A 363 21.25 15.11 13.03
CA SER A 363 22.41 15.63 12.29
C SER A 363 23.12 14.57 11.44
N GLN A 364 23.37 13.39 12.01
CA GLN A 364 24.03 12.30 11.29
C GLN A 364 23.15 11.77 10.14
N THR A 365 21.85 11.65 10.38
CA THR A 365 20.91 11.21 9.34
C THR A 365 20.79 12.26 8.21
N VAL A 366 20.77 13.53 8.53
CA VAL A 366 20.76 14.62 7.52
C VAL A 366 22.02 14.56 6.66
N ALA A 367 23.21 14.38 7.25
CA ALA A 367 24.44 14.24 6.50
C ALA A 367 24.44 13.00 5.60
N ALA A 368 23.98 11.86 6.11
CA ALA A 368 23.87 10.63 5.33
C ALA A 368 22.84 10.74 4.19
N LEU A 369 21.71 11.41 4.42
CA LEU A 369 20.72 11.71 3.37
C LEU A 369 21.33 12.61 2.27
N ALA A 370 22.09 13.65 2.64
CA ALA A 370 22.76 14.52 1.69
C ALA A 370 23.74 13.73 0.80
N GLN A 371 24.56 12.87 1.41
CA GLN A 371 25.47 11.99 0.66
C GLN A 371 24.72 11.02 -0.26
N ALA A 372 23.61 10.44 0.23
CA ALA A 372 22.79 9.52 -0.55
C ALA A 372 22.14 10.22 -1.76
N VAL A 373 21.66 11.44 -1.60
CA VAL A 373 21.12 12.28 -2.68
C VAL A 373 22.13 12.47 -3.79
N VAL A 374 23.34 12.90 -3.45
CA VAL A 374 24.44 13.10 -4.44
C VAL A 374 24.81 11.78 -5.12
N THR A 375 24.87 10.69 -4.36
CA THR A 375 25.23 9.36 -4.90
C THR A 375 24.16 8.78 -5.81
N ALA A 376 22.88 9.05 -5.54
CA ALA A 376 21.76 8.52 -6.31
C ALA A 376 21.49 9.30 -7.60
N ALA A 377 21.81 10.60 -7.61
CA ALA A 377 21.59 11.46 -8.77
C ALA A 377 22.33 10.93 -10.00
N GLY A 378 21.67 10.93 -11.15
CA GLY A 378 22.20 10.43 -12.41
C GLY A 378 22.26 8.89 -12.54
N ARG A 379 21.79 8.14 -11.53
CA ARG A 379 21.67 6.67 -11.62
C ARG A 379 20.27 6.30 -12.05
N ALA A 380 20.13 5.58 -13.16
CA ALA A 380 18.88 4.92 -13.50
C ALA A 380 18.58 3.80 -12.51
N THR A 381 17.35 3.64 -12.11
CA THR A 381 16.89 2.50 -11.29
C THR A 381 16.22 1.45 -12.17
N GLY A 382 16.37 0.18 -11.81
CA GLY A 382 15.73 -0.93 -12.54
C GLY A 382 14.25 -1.07 -12.18
N GLY A 383 13.37 -0.26 -12.69
CA GLY A 383 11.92 -0.39 -12.64
C GLY A 383 11.28 -0.88 -11.32
N PHE A 384 9.98 -0.88 -11.26
CA PHE A 384 9.21 -1.41 -10.13
C PHE A 384 8.43 -2.67 -10.55
N PRO A 385 8.25 -3.69 -9.68
CA PRO A 385 7.50 -4.90 -10.02
C PRO A 385 6.08 -4.60 -10.51
N SER A 386 5.72 -5.12 -11.67
CA SER A 386 4.39 -4.99 -12.25
C SER A 386 3.35 -5.87 -11.55
N ILE A 387 2.08 -5.66 -11.90
CA ILE A 387 0.97 -6.53 -11.45
C ILE A 387 1.22 -7.98 -11.85
N HIS A 388 1.81 -8.24 -13.03
CA HIS A 388 2.13 -9.61 -13.48
C HIS A 388 3.17 -10.27 -12.56
N SER A 389 4.33 -9.64 -12.35
CA SER A 389 5.38 -10.19 -11.50
C SER A 389 4.93 -10.35 -10.03
N SER A 390 4.10 -9.43 -9.56
CA SER A 390 3.48 -9.50 -8.23
C SER A 390 2.47 -10.64 -8.13
N SER A 391 1.68 -10.89 -9.19
CA SER A 391 0.75 -12.02 -9.26
C SER A 391 1.48 -13.37 -9.20
N VAL A 392 2.54 -13.54 -9.98
CA VAL A 392 3.36 -14.76 -9.98
C VAL A 392 3.95 -15.02 -8.59
N ARG A 393 4.51 -13.99 -7.96
CA ARG A 393 5.06 -14.09 -6.61
C ARG A 393 3.98 -14.45 -5.58
N LEU A 394 2.81 -13.82 -5.65
CA LEU A 394 1.71 -14.10 -4.74
C LEU A 394 1.19 -15.52 -4.94
N GLN A 395 1.02 -15.97 -6.18
CA GLN A 395 0.57 -17.33 -6.52
C GLN A 395 1.54 -18.38 -5.95
N SER A 396 2.86 -18.15 -6.06
CA SER A 396 3.87 -19.04 -5.46
C SER A 396 3.70 -19.15 -3.93
N ILE A 397 3.48 -18.03 -3.25
CA ILE A 397 3.22 -17.99 -1.80
C ILE A 397 1.95 -18.76 -1.46
N LEU A 398 0.86 -18.53 -2.21
CA LEU A 398 -0.43 -19.20 -1.96
C LEU A 398 -0.35 -20.70 -2.23
N ARG A 399 0.32 -21.14 -3.30
CA ARG A 399 0.56 -22.56 -3.60
C ARG A 399 1.34 -23.25 -2.49
N SER A 400 2.39 -22.62 -1.99
CA SER A 400 3.18 -23.15 -0.89
C SER A 400 2.38 -23.24 0.42
N ARG A 401 1.54 -22.22 0.71
CA ARG A 401 0.78 -22.18 1.95
C ARG A 401 -0.51 -23.00 1.92
N PHE A 402 -1.10 -23.14 0.75
CA PHE A 402 -2.40 -23.77 0.51
C PHE A 402 -2.32 -24.76 -0.67
N PRO A 403 -1.58 -25.87 -0.55
CA PRO A 403 -1.30 -26.77 -1.67
C PRO A 403 -2.55 -27.48 -2.24
N ALA A 404 -3.66 -27.48 -1.51
CA ALA A 404 -4.92 -28.06 -1.97
C ALA A 404 -5.72 -27.13 -2.90
N LEU A 405 -5.34 -25.85 -3.05
CA LEU A 405 -6.04 -24.90 -3.92
C LEU A 405 -5.67 -25.12 -5.38
N SER A 406 -6.66 -25.01 -6.25
CA SER A 406 -6.47 -25.00 -7.70
C SER A 406 -6.44 -23.55 -8.20
N PHE A 407 -5.36 -23.21 -8.87
CA PHE A 407 -5.15 -21.88 -9.45
C PHE A 407 -5.36 -21.94 -10.95
N ALA A 408 -5.85 -20.85 -11.55
CA ALA A 408 -5.78 -20.69 -13.00
C ALA A 408 -4.33 -20.87 -13.47
N GLU A 409 -4.14 -21.41 -14.67
CA GLU A 409 -2.84 -21.38 -15.31
C GLU A 409 -2.36 -19.94 -15.38
N THR A 410 -1.05 -19.73 -15.24
CA THR A 410 -0.48 -18.38 -15.20
C THR A 410 -1.00 -17.56 -16.37
N TRP A 411 -1.77 -16.52 -16.04
CA TRP A 411 -2.29 -15.58 -17.02
C TRP A 411 -1.12 -14.98 -17.82
N SER A 412 -1.10 -15.24 -19.12
CA SER A 412 -0.19 -14.56 -20.03
C SER A 412 -0.96 -13.40 -20.64
N PRO A 413 -0.41 -12.18 -20.66
CA PRO A 413 -1.06 -11.09 -21.37
C PRO A 413 -1.27 -11.50 -22.83
N PRO A 414 -2.39 -11.10 -23.48
CA PRO A 414 -2.51 -11.25 -24.91
C PRO A 414 -1.31 -10.58 -25.56
N MET A 415 -0.62 -11.29 -26.45
CA MET A 415 0.46 -10.71 -27.23
C MET A 415 -0.18 -9.57 -28.05
N GLU A 416 0.28 -8.35 -27.82
CA GLU A 416 -0.06 -7.22 -28.66
C GLU A 416 0.36 -7.54 -30.08
N SER A 417 -0.63 -7.70 -30.98
CA SER A 417 -0.43 -7.94 -32.41
C SER A 417 -0.16 -6.65 -33.13
#